data_1ae0b62cf801b275c6320ef5bbbc106d
#
_entry.id   1ae0b62cf801b275c6320ef5bbbc106d
#
_cell.length_a   1.000
_cell.length_b   1.000
_cell.length_c   1.000
_cell.angle_alpha   90.00
_cell.angle_beta   90.00
_cell.angle_gamma   90.00
#
_symmetry.space_group_name_H-M   'P 1'
#
loop_
_entity.id
_entity.type
_entity.pdbx_description
1 polymer ?
#
loop_
_entity_poly.entity_id
_entity_poly.type
_entity_poly.pdbx_seq_one_letter_code
_entity_poly.pdbx_strand_id
1 'polypeptide(L)'
;TEENEGWHYEYALHNINSNRGVSAIHIPHQSGVASNTYFHKAPSHSGEPYSNAPWSFELVDGVLSAATEPWDVDLNANALRWGTMVNIAFDSPLPPQAGDVEVELFLPDVGTPMRQVTTLIPGGDVVECAEDVNGDGTIGVGDLLAVIDNWGDCDGCAADINQDAIVDVSDLLIVVGNWGPCE
;
A
#
# COMPACT_ATOMS: atom_id res chain seq x y z
N THR A 1 -3.34 -21.77 -6.68
CA THR A 1 -3.05 -20.80 -5.61
C THR A 1 -3.08 -19.44 -6.25
N GLU A 2 -4.21 -18.75 -6.12
CA GLU A 2 -4.40 -17.37 -6.52
C GLU A 2 -3.39 -16.54 -5.73
N GLU A 3 -2.42 -15.95 -6.39
CA GLU A 3 -1.59 -14.90 -5.83
C GLU A 3 -2.50 -13.70 -5.72
N ASN A 4 -2.72 -13.21 -4.51
CA ASN A 4 -3.44 -11.98 -4.24
C ASN A 4 -2.71 -10.86 -4.99
N GLU A 5 -3.31 -10.35 -6.04
CA GLU A 5 -2.82 -9.22 -6.81
C GLU A 5 -2.92 -7.96 -5.97
N GLY A 6 -1.89 -7.69 -5.23
CA GLY A 6 -1.69 -6.50 -4.42
C GLY A 6 -0.40 -5.80 -4.84
N TRP A 7 -0.27 -4.57 -4.39
CA TRP A 7 0.92 -3.76 -4.59
C TRP A 7 1.83 -3.87 -3.37
N HIS A 8 3.11 -4.12 -3.62
CA HIS A 8 4.14 -4.08 -2.60
C HIS A 8 4.72 -2.67 -2.48
N TYR A 9 4.64 -2.09 -1.30
CA TYR A 9 5.20 -0.77 -0.99
C TYR A 9 6.44 -0.91 -0.15
N GLU A 10 7.51 -0.22 -0.53
CA GLU A 10 8.74 -0.15 0.25
C GLU A 10 9.22 1.29 0.38
N TYR A 11 9.39 1.76 1.61
CA TYR A 11 9.89 3.09 1.93
C TYR A 11 11.25 2.98 2.59
N ALA A 12 12.24 3.70 2.06
CA ALA A 12 13.54 3.88 2.67
C ALA A 12 13.66 5.30 3.21
N LEU A 13 13.70 5.45 4.53
CA LEU A 13 13.89 6.73 5.18
C LEU A 13 15.34 6.84 5.64
N HIS A 14 16.05 7.87 5.16
CA HIS A 14 17.43 8.15 5.53
C HIS A 14 17.54 9.49 6.25
N ASN A 15 17.95 9.46 7.50
CA ASN A 15 18.26 10.68 8.24
C ASN A 15 19.72 11.07 8.01
N ILE A 16 19.95 11.98 7.08
CA ILE A 16 21.30 12.39 6.67
C ILE A 16 21.97 13.26 7.73
N ASN A 17 21.25 14.25 8.30
CA ASN A 17 21.88 15.26 9.15
C ASN A 17 20.98 15.85 10.24
N SER A 18 19.76 15.33 10.45
CA SER A 18 18.92 15.81 11.54
C SER A 18 19.27 15.12 12.86
N ASN A 19 19.64 15.89 13.86
CA ASN A 19 19.83 15.38 15.23
C ASN A 19 18.51 15.15 15.97
N ARG A 20 17.37 15.59 15.41
CA ARG A 20 16.05 15.34 16.01
C ARG A 20 15.57 13.90 15.86
N GLY A 21 16.05 13.18 14.85
CA GLY A 21 15.61 11.83 14.58
C GLY A 21 14.15 11.75 14.08
N VAL A 22 13.68 10.52 13.83
CA VAL A 22 12.29 10.24 13.45
C VAL A 22 11.77 9.10 14.32
N SER A 23 10.54 9.26 14.85
CA SER A 23 9.84 8.25 15.64
C SER A 23 8.77 7.49 14.86
N ALA A 24 8.18 8.11 13.84
CA ALA A 24 7.11 7.49 13.08
C ALA A 24 7.02 8.00 11.65
N ILE A 25 6.38 7.19 10.80
CA ILE A 25 5.84 7.60 9.51
C ILE A 25 4.35 7.23 9.48
N HIS A 26 3.54 8.14 8.96
CA HIS A 26 2.10 7.99 8.82
C HIS A 26 1.75 8.07 7.34
N ILE A 27 1.22 6.98 6.82
CA ILE A 27 0.96 6.77 5.39
C ILE A 27 -0.56 6.71 5.21
N PRO A 28 -1.18 7.67 4.49
CA PRO A 28 -2.59 7.56 4.13
C PRO A 28 -2.86 6.25 3.39
N HIS A 29 -3.93 5.54 3.80
CA HIS A 29 -4.24 4.20 3.31
C HIS A 29 -5.75 3.98 3.21
N GLN A 30 -6.35 4.32 2.09
CA GLN A 30 -7.81 4.40 1.93
C GLN A 30 -8.54 3.06 2.02
N SER A 31 -7.91 1.94 1.67
CA SER A 31 -8.58 0.62 1.70
C SER A 31 -8.82 0.07 3.09
N GLY A 32 -8.11 0.55 4.11
CA GLY A 32 -8.14 -0.03 5.45
C GLY A 32 -7.54 -1.44 5.55
N VAL A 33 -6.82 -1.91 4.53
CA VAL A 33 -6.18 -3.24 4.50
C VAL A 33 -4.70 -3.09 4.15
N ALA A 34 -3.84 -3.43 5.09
CA ALA A 34 -2.39 -3.57 4.90
C ALA A 34 -1.95 -4.91 5.47
N SER A 35 -1.11 -5.63 4.74
CA SER A 35 -0.60 -6.95 5.13
C SER A 35 0.91 -7.03 4.94
N ASN A 36 1.52 -8.13 5.39
CA ASN A 36 2.95 -8.39 5.23
C ASN A 36 3.84 -7.22 5.67
N THR A 37 3.45 -6.54 6.76
CA THR A 37 4.20 -5.40 7.29
C THR A 37 5.60 -5.82 7.71
N TYR A 38 6.59 -5.02 7.33
CA TYR A 38 7.99 -5.29 7.57
C TYR A 38 8.74 -4.02 7.98
N PHE A 39 9.63 -4.17 8.95
CA PHE A 39 10.55 -3.12 9.39
C PHE A 39 11.98 -3.66 9.44
N HIS A 40 12.91 -2.90 8.90
CA HIS A 40 14.33 -3.19 9.02
C HIS A 40 15.13 -1.91 9.27
N LYS A 41 16.05 -2.01 10.23
CA LYS A 41 17.10 -1.03 10.50
C LYS A 41 18.35 -1.77 10.92
N ALA A 42 19.51 -1.30 10.48
CA ALA A 42 20.77 -1.80 10.99
C ALA A 42 20.82 -1.61 12.53
N PRO A 43 21.23 -2.62 13.30
CA PRO A 43 21.34 -2.51 14.74
C PRO A 43 22.19 -1.31 15.16
N SER A 44 21.83 -0.69 16.28
CA SER A 44 22.64 0.35 16.91
C SER A 44 24.01 -0.22 17.29
N HIS A 45 25.03 0.63 17.19
CA HIS A 45 26.41 0.20 17.45
C HIS A 45 26.58 -0.31 18.89
N SER A 46 27.47 -1.29 19.08
CA SER A 46 27.75 -1.82 20.41
C SER A 46 28.28 -0.72 21.36
N GLY A 47 27.62 -0.57 22.50
CA GLY A 47 27.92 0.48 23.48
C GLY A 47 26.97 1.69 23.42
N GLU A 48 26.13 1.80 22.40
CA GLU A 48 25.03 2.76 22.40
C GLU A 48 23.86 2.22 23.22
N PRO A 49 23.15 3.09 23.98
CA PRO A 49 22.05 2.66 24.83
C PRO A 49 20.75 2.41 24.06
N TYR A 50 20.74 2.58 22.75
CA TYR A 50 19.53 2.59 21.95
C TYR A 50 18.92 1.21 21.73
N SER A 51 17.60 1.15 21.84
CA SER A 51 16.81 -0.04 21.53
C SER A 51 17.00 -0.48 20.07
N ASN A 52 16.92 -1.78 19.84
CA ASN A 52 16.83 -2.39 18.51
C ASN A 52 15.45 -3.05 18.29
N ALA A 53 14.46 -2.74 19.14
CA ALA A 53 13.11 -3.23 18.94
C ALA A 53 12.56 -2.76 17.57
N PRO A 54 11.90 -3.63 16.79
CA PRO A 54 11.29 -3.20 15.54
C PRO A 54 10.20 -2.16 15.81
N TRP A 55 9.93 -1.31 14.81
CA TRP A 55 8.78 -0.43 14.85
C TRP A 55 7.48 -1.26 14.78
N SER A 56 6.47 -0.81 15.50
CA SER A 56 5.13 -1.37 15.43
C SER A 56 4.34 -0.77 14.27
N PHE A 57 3.38 -1.55 13.75
CA PHE A 57 2.47 -1.09 12.70
C PHE A 57 1.06 -1.04 13.26
N GLU A 58 0.36 0.04 12.96
CA GLU A 58 -1.05 0.23 13.32
C GLU A 58 -1.79 0.90 12.15
N LEU A 59 -2.96 0.35 11.78
CA LEU A 59 -3.82 0.92 10.75
C LEU A 59 -5.12 1.39 11.40
N VAL A 60 -5.28 2.70 11.51
CA VAL A 60 -6.43 3.34 12.16
C VAL A 60 -6.90 4.51 11.30
N ASP A 61 -8.22 4.63 11.13
CA ASP A 61 -8.89 5.72 10.42
C ASP A 61 -8.28 6.05 9.04
N GLY A 62 -7.88 5.00 8.29
CA GLY A 62 -7.30 5.17 6.96
C GLY A 62 -5.87 5.69 6.96
N VAL A 63 -5.13 5.51 8.05
CA VAL A 63 -3.70 5.84 8.14
C VAL A 63 -2.93 4.63 8.67
N LEU A 64 -1.97 4.15 7.88
CA LEU A 64 -0.99 3.15 8.32
C LEU A 64 0.19 3.87 8.98
N SER A 65 0.35 3.66 10.27
CA SER A 65 1.45 4.20 11.06
C SER A 65 2.50 3.12 11.32
N ALA A 66 3.77 3.42 11.04
CA ALA A 66 4.89 2.63 11.52
C ALA A 66 5.67 3.49 12.51
N ALA A 67 5.82 3.02 13.76
CA ALA A 67 6.33 3.84 14.85
C ALA A 67 7.18 3.07 15.87
N THR A 68 8.12 3.76 16.47
CA THR A 68 8.79 3.35 17.73
C THR A 68 8.15 4.07 18.92
N GLU A 69 8.56 3.71 20.14
CA GLU A 69 8.14 4.43 21.35
C GLU A 69 8.48 5.93 21.24
N PRO A 70 7.60 6.83 21.65
CA PRO A 70 7.85 8.26 21.63
C PRO A 70 8.91 8.67 22.66
N TRP A 71 9.51 9.84 22.45
CA TRP A 71 10.65 10.32 23.26
C TRP A 71 10.34 10.46 24.75
N ASP A 72 9.14 10.83 25.13
CA ASP A 72 8.71 11.00 26.51
C ASP A 72 8.44 9.67 27.23
N VAL A 73 8.32 8.57 26.48
CA VAL A 73 8.15 7.21 27.00
C VAL A 73 9.52 6.52 27.09
N ASP A 74 10.32 6.56 26.03
CA ASP A 74 11.65 5.97 26.00
C ASP A 74 12.67 6.82 25.23
N LEU A 75 13.57 7.47 25.95
CA LEU A 75 14.68 8.26 25.39
C LEU A 75 15.61 7.43 24.49
N ASN A 76 15.65 6.13 24.71
CA ASN A 76 16.48 5.19 24.00
C ASN A 76 15.73 4.36 22.97
N ALA A 77 14.50 4.73 22.65
CA ALA A 77 13.71 4.08 21.61
C ALA A 77 14.49 3.95 20.29
N ASN A 78 14.07 2.99 19.45
CA ASN A 78 14.71 2.70 18.16
C ASN A 78 14.38 3.76 17.09
N ALA A 79 14.55 5.03 17.42
CA ALA A 79 14.34 6.13 16.51
C ALA A 79 15.33 6.12 15.33
N LEU A 80 14.90 6.64 14.19
CA LEU A 80 15.78 6.88 13.05
C LEU A 80 16.70 8.04 13.35
N ARG A 81 17.88 7.73 13.86
CA ARG A 81 18.87 8.71 14.31
C ARG A 81 19.74 9.19 13.16
N TRP A 82 20.52 10.22 13.41
CA TRP A 82 21.45 10.80 12.44
C TRP A 82 22.37 9.74 11.80
N GLY A 83 22.52 9.82 10.47
CA GLY A 83 23.37 8.93 9.69
C GLY A 83 22.83 7.51 9.54
N THR A 84 21.58 7.23 9.94
CA THR A 84 20.98 5.90 9.83
C THR A 84 19.80 5.88 8.85
N MET A 85 19.44 4.68 8.42
CA MET A 85 18.32 4.44 7.51
C MET A 85 17.41 3.34 8.06
N VAL A 86 16.12 3.46 7.79
CA VAL A 86 15.14 2.40 8.02
C VAL A 86 14.44 2.06 6.72
N ASN A 87 14.06 0.79 6.58
CA ASN A 87 13.16 0.31 5.54
C ASN A 87 11.85 -0.13 6.17
N ILE A 88 10.76 0.29 5.57
CA ILE A 88 9.40 -0.03 5.96
C ILE A 88 8.70 -0.58 4.72
N ALA A 89 8.11 -1.76 4.82
CA ALA A 89 7.38 -2.35 3.71
C ALA A 89 6.04 -2.92 4.17
N PHE A 90 5.10 -3.00 3.23
CA PHE A 90 3.80 -3.63 3.40
C PHE A 90 3.14 -3.89 2.04
N ASP A 91 2.13 -4.74 2.03
CA ASP A 91 1.31 -4.99 0.86
C ASP A 91 -0.06 -4.32 1.01
N SER A 92 -0.59 -3.80 -0.08
CA SER A 92 -1.88 -3.12 -0.18
C SER A 92 -2.62 -3.55 -1.45
N PRO A 93 -3.96 -3.67 -1.42
CA PRO A 93 -4.75 -3.90 -2.63
C PRO A 93 -4.83 -2.66 -3.54
N LEU A 94 -4.46 -1.47 -3.05
CA LEU A 94 -4.58 -0.23 -3.79
C LEU A 94 -3.31 0.07 -4.60
N PRO A 95 -3.45 0.53 -5.86
CA PRO A 95 -2.33 0.97 -6.69
C PRO A 95 -1.71 2.27 -6.15
N PRO A 96 -0.45 2.57 -6.55
CA PRO A 96 0.25 3.74 -6.10
C PRO A 96 -0.30 5.03 -6.75
N GLN A 97 -0.45 6.07 -5.93
CA GLN A 97 -0.71 7.43 -6.37
C GLN A 97 0.24 8.41 -5.67
N ALA A 98 0.42 9.59 -6.26
CA ALA A 98 1.15 10.66 -5.60
C ALA A 98 0.35 11.18 -4.40
N GLY A 99 1.02 11.33 -3.26
CA GLY A 99 0.40 11.85 -2.05
C GLY A 99 1.43 12.19 -0.99
N ASP A 100 0.98 12.71 0.13
CA ASP A 100 1.84 13.14 1.22
C ASP A 100 1.80 12.14 2.37
N VAL A 101 2.97 11.74 2.84
CA VAL A 101 3.15 11.04 4.11
C VAL A 101 3.59 12.04 5.17
N GLU A 102 3.24 11.79 6.42
CA GLU A 102 3.72 12.57 7.55
C GLU A 102 4.81 11.80 8.29
N VAL A 103 5.93 12.48 8.55
CA VAL A 103 7.05 11.96 9.31
C VAL A 103 7.11 12.66 10.66
N GLU A 104 7.02 11.90 11.75
CA GLU A 104 7.08 12.43 13.10
C GLU A 104 8.52 12.48 13.61
N LEU A 105 8.91 13.63 14.13
CA LEU A 105 10.24 13.84 14.69
C LEU A 105 10.33 13.35 16.12
N PHE A 106 11.37 12.56 16.43
CA PHE A 106 11.56 11.92 17.72
C PHE A 106 11.85 12.91 18.85
N LEU A 107 12.80 13.82 18.67
CA LEU A 107 13.11 14.80 19.71
C LEU A 107 12.17 15.98 19.65
N PRO A 108 11.52 16.36 20.78
CA PRO A 108 10.67 17.53 20.84
C PRO A 108 11.46 18.82 20.61
N ASP A 109 10.80 19.82 20.02
CA ASP A 109 11.35 21.16 19.82
C ASP A 109 10.20 22.17 19.73
N VAL A 110 10.53 23.47 19.76
CA VAL A 110 9.57 24.52 19.46
C VAL A 110 9.14 24.42 18.00
N GLY A 111 7.89 24.06 17.76
CA GLY A 111 7.30 23.92 16.42
C GLY A 111 6.57 22.60 16.23
N THR A 112 6.14 22.36 14.99
CA THR A 112 5.43 21.11 14.67
C THR A 112 6.39 19.92 14.67
N PRO A 113 6.06 18.83 15.36
CA PRO A 113 6.86 17.61 15.32
C PRO A 113 6.72 16.88 13.96
N MET A 114 5.71 17.20 13.17
CA MET A 114 5.39 16.55 11.90
C MET A 114 6.06 17.24 10.72
N ARG A 115 6.44 16.45 9.72
CA ARG A 115 6.95 16.88 8.41
C ARG A 115 6.24 16.13 7.32
N GLN A 116 5.73 16.84 6.33
CA GLN A 116 5.14 16.24 5.15
C GLN A 116 6.20 15.97 4.09
N VAL A 117 6.07 14.82 3.43
CA VAL A 117 6.93 14.39 2.32
C VAL A 117 6.04 13.82 1.22
N THR A 118 6.09 14.40 0.02
CA THR A 118 5.37 13.88 -1.13
C THR A 118 6.08 12.65 -1.68
N THR A 119 5.34 11.55 -1.82
CA THR A 119 5.83 10.27 -2.34
C THR A 119 4.68 9.49 -2.99
N LEU A 120 4.88 8.21 -3.28
CA LEU A 120 3.79 7.33 -3.69
C LEU A 120 3.15 6.71 -2.46
N ILE A 121 1.82 6.77 -2.38
CA ILE A 121 1.00 6.19 -1.30
C ILE A 121 -0.05 5.26 -1.90
N PRO A 122 -0.58 4.28 -1.12
CA PRO A 122 -1.74 3.50 -1.54
C PRO A 122 -2.99 4.38 -1.64
N GLY A 123 -3.69 4.38 -2.75
CA GLY A 123 -4.92 5.17 -2.88
C GLY A 123 -5.27 5.57 -4.31
N GLY A 124 -4.57 5.04 -5.30
CA GLY A 124 -4.99 5.16 -6.70
C GLY A 124 -6.35 4.48 -6.91
N ASP A 125 -7.11 4.97 -7.85
CA ASP A 125 -8.31 4.29 -8.27
C ASP A 125 -7.91 2.90 -8.79
N VAL A 126 -8.54 1.86 -8.23
CA VAL A 126 -8.54 0.56 -8.91
C VAL A 126 -9.34 0.83 -10.18
N VAL A 127 -8.70 0.75 -11.31
CA VAL A 127 -9.44 0.81 -12.57
C VAL A 127 -10.27 -0.48 -12.61
N GLU A 128 -11.55 -0.36 -12.26
CA GLU A 128 -12.49 -1.46 -12.45
C GLU A 128 -12.68 -1.63 -13.96
N CYS A 129 -11.90 -2.52 -14.55
CA CYS A 129 -12.17 -3.01 -15.89
C CYS A 129 -13.30 -4.04 -15.77
N ALA A 130 -14.51 -3.66 -16.12
CA ALA A 130 -15.62 -4.60 -16.15
C ALA A 130 -15.37 -5.77 -17.12
N GLU A 131 -14.47 -5.57 -18.06
CA GLU A 131 -14.04 -6.52 -19.07
C GLU A 131 -12.94 -7.49 -18.60
N ASP A 132 -12.25 -7.16 -17.51
CA ASP A 132 -11.31 -8.04 -16.82
C ASP A 132 -12.09 -8.96 -15.86
N VAL A 133 -12.73 -9.95 -16.44
CA VAL A 133 -13.67 -10.84 -15.73
C VAL A 133 -12.96 -11.75 -14.75
N ASN A 134 -11.68 -12.07 -15.01
CA ASN A 134 -10.87 -12.94 -14.17
C ASN A 134 -10.04 -12.19 -13.12
N GLY A 135 -9.93 -10.84 -13.23
CA GLY A 135 -9.24 -9.96 -12.28
C GLY A 135 -7.71 -10.01 -12.39
N ASP A 136 -7.15 -10.36 -13.56
CA ASP A 136 -5.69 -10.49 -13.74
C ASP A 136 -4.99 -9.18 -14.17
N GLY A 137 -5.75 -8.08 -14.30
CA GLY A 137 -5.25 -6.76 -14.71
C GLY A 137 -5.06 -6.62 -16.22
N THR A 138 -5.48 -7.61 -17.01
CA THR A 138 -5.30 -7.61 -18.47
C THR A 138 -6.51 -8.22 -19.17
N ILE A 139 -7.18 -7.47 -20.02
CA ILE A 139 -8.30 -7.96 -20.82
C ILE A 139 -7.74 -8.87 -21.92
N GLY A 140 -7.97 -10.18 -21.84
CA GLY A 140 -7.34 -11.16 -22.69
C GLY A 140 -8.13 -12.45 -22.91
N VAL A 141 -7.40 -13.50 -23.25
CA VAL A 141 -8.01 -14.83 -23.49
C VAL A 141 -8.65 -15.39 -22.23
N GLY A 142 -8.13 -15.07 -21.04
CA GLY A 142 -8.69 -15.52 -19.75
C GLY A 142 -10.13 -15.05 -19.57
N ASP A 143 -10.38 -13.76 -19.85
CA ASP A 143 -11.68 -13.12 -19.72
C ASP A 143 -12.68 -13.62 -20.74
N LEU A 144 -12.21 -13.78 -21.97
CA LEU A 144 -13.01 -14.36 -23.03
C LEU A 144 -13.49 -15.78 -22.67
N LEU A 145 -12.63 -16.61 -22.09
CA LEU A 145 -13.00 -17.93 -21.60
C LEU A 145 -13.97 -17.83 -20.40
N ALA A 146 -13.77 -16.87 -19.49
CA ALA A 146 -14.66 -16.66 -18.37
C ALA A 146 -16.07 -16.24 -18.81
N VAL A 147 -16.20 -15.40 -19.85
CA VAL A 147 -17.51 -15.08 -20.47
C VAL A 147 -18.14 -16.33 -21.10
N ILE A 148 -17.39 -17.14 -21.82
CA ILE A 148 -17.89 -18.37 -22.44
C ILE A 148 -18.36 -19.39 -21.39
N ASP A 149 -17.63 -19.55 -20.29
CA ASP A 149 -17.94 -20.49 -19.20
C ASP A 149 -19.22 -20.10 -18.44
N ASN A 150 -19.59 -18.83 -18.44
CA ASN A 150 -20.79 -18.30 -17.78
C ASN A 150 -21.94 -18.01 -18.76
N TRP A 151 -21.93 -18.55 -19.96
CA TRP A 151 -22.90 -18.28 -21.02
C TRP A 151 -24.35 -18.62 -20.66
N GLY A 152 -25.24 -17.66 -20.81
CA GLY A 152 -26.67 -17.81 -20.54
C GLY A 152 -27.21 -16.84 -19.50
N ASP A 153 -28.31 -17.22 -18.83
CA ASP A 153 -28.95 -16.39 -17.80
C ASP A 153 -27.99 -16.18 -16.61
N CYS A 154 -27.67 -14.93 -16.30
CA CYS A 154 -26.74 -14.57 -15.24
C CYS A 154 -27.06 -13.21 -14.62
N ASP A 155 -27.80 -13.20 -13.53
CA ASP A 155 -28.14 -11.97 -12.80
C ASP A 155 -27.01 -11.60 -11.83
N GLY A 156 -26.23 -10.58 -12.18
CA GLY A 156 -25.18 -9.99 -11.33
C GLY A 156 -23.86 -10.76 -11.27
N CYS A 157 -23.53 -11.60 -12.28
CA CYS A 157 -22.19 -12.17 -12.40
C CYS A 157 -21.24 -11.24 -13.17
N ALA A 158 -19.93 -11.37 -12.88
CA ALA A 158 -18.89 -10.55 -13.51
C ALA A 158 -18.82 -10.69 -15.04
N ALA A 159 -19.29 -11.82 -15.59
CA ALA A 159 -19.30 -12.08 -17.03
C ALA A 159 -20.43 -11.36 -17.79
N ASP A 160 -21.48 -10.89 -17.10
CA ASP A 160 -22.53 -10.02 -17.63
C ASP A 160 -22.04 -8.56 -17.58
N ILE A 161 -21.18 -8.23 -18.54
CA ILE A 161 -20.46 -6.95 -18.57
C ILE A 161 -21.40 -5.79 -18.90
N ASN A 162 -22.41 -6.06 -19.75
CA ASN A 162 -23.39 -5.04 -20.15
C ASN A 162 -24.57 -4.90 -19.18
N GLN A 163 -24.67 -5.81 -18.19
CA GLN A 163 -25.67 -5.84 -17.11
C GLN A 163 -27.11 -6.00 -17.62
N ASP A 164 -27.31 -6.81 -18.65
CA ASP A 164 -28.66 -7.12 -19.20
C ASP A 164 -29.24 -8.43 -18.64
N ALA A 165 -28.59 -9.07 -17.69
CA ALA A 165 -28.89 -10.34 -17.02
C ALA A 165 -28.68 -11.57 -17.91
N ILE A 166 -28.00 -11.45 -19.03
CA ILE A 166 -27.72 -12.54 -19.97
C ILE A 166 -26.27 -12.42 -20.46
N VAL A 167 -25.43 -13.42 -20.15
CA VAL A 167 -24.10 -13.51 -20.76
C VAL A 167 -24.22 -14.07 -22.17
N ASP A 168 -23.91 -13.24 -23.15
CA ASP A 168 -24.04 -13.60 -24.57
C ASP A 168 -22.90 -13.00 -25.44
N VAL A 169 -23.13 -12.95 -26.75
CA VAL A 169 -22.17 -12.41 -27.71
C VAL A 169 -21.88 -10.93 -27.50
N SER A 170 -22.79 -10.18 -26.87
CA SER A 170 -22.60 -8.75 -26.59
C SER A 170 -21.47 -8.54 -25.58
N ASP A 171 -21.44 -9.33 -24.51
CA ASP A 171 -20.36 -9.30 -23.48
C ASP A 171 -19.03 -9.72 -24.07
N LEU A 172 -19.05 -10.78 -24.87
CA LEU A 172 -17.85 -11.26 -25.55
C LEU A 172 -17.26 -10.20 -26.48
N LEU A 173 -18.10 -9.44 -27.18
CA LEU A 173 -17.64 -8.35 -28.06
C LEU A 173 -17.07 -7.16 -27.24
N ILE A 174 -17.56 -6.92 -26.03
CA ILE A 174 -17.01 -5.90 -25.14
C ILE A 174 -15.59 -6.28 -24.71
N VAL A 175 -15.35 -7.53 -24.29
CA VAL A 175 -13.99 -8.04 -23.99
C VAL A 175 -13.06 -7.89 -25.18
N VAL A 176 -13.48 -8.31 -26.37
CA VAL A 176 -12.66 -8.21 -27.59
C VAL A 176 -12.37 -6.76 -27.99
N GLY A 177 -13.34 -5.86 -27.76
CA GLY A 177 -13.20 -4.44 -28.09
C GLY A 177 -12.24 -3.66 -27.20
N ASN A 178 -11.99 -4.15 -25.98
CA ASN A 178 -11.14 -3.50 -24.98
C ASN A 178 -9.84 -4.30 -24.69
N TRP A 179 -9.41 -5.13 -25.61
CA TRP A 179 -8.28 -6.04 -25.46
C TRP A 179 -6.97 -5.33 -25.13
N GLY A 180 -6.33 -5.69 -24.01
CA GLY A 180 -5.07 -5.10 -23.54
C GLY A 180 -5.02 -4.91 -22.02
N PRO A 181 -4.03 -4.18 -21.52
CA PRO A 181 -3.98 -3.86 -20.09
C PRO A 181 -5.17 -2.99 -19.70
N CYS A 182 -5.64 -3.15 -18.47
CA CYS A 182 -6.60 -2.22 -17.86
C CYS A 182 -5.93 -0.83 -17.68
N GLU A 183 -6.44 0.21 -18.35
CA GLU A 183 -5.95 1.61 -18.25
C GLU A 183 -6.97 2.49 -17.50
#